data_a653ad9181048aa276769fa90a6ace7d
#
_entry.id   a653ad9181048aa276769fa90a6ace7d
#
_cell.length_a   1.000
_cell.length_b   1.000
_cell.length_c   1.000
_cell.angle_alpha   90.00
_cell.angle_beta   90.00
_cell.angle_gamma   90.00
#
_symmetry.space_group_name_H-M   'P 1'
#
loop_
_entity.id
_entity.type
_entity.pdbx_description
1 polymer ?
#
loop_
_entity_poly.entity_id
_entity_poly.type
_entity_poly.pdbx_seq_one_letter_code
_entity_poly.pdbx_strand_id
1 'polypeptide(L)'
;MKTTTLSLLLATFLLPQGQATVDDGKDGAGSPRFSLAELTRAVRENNPAIKEAEHRWRAAVQRVRQAYAWDDPRVAGESRVRRFVDVPPNAFTDQTLAIEQLIPVTGKNLARGRAAAAEALSAFEEARRVQLDVIAKARSTYFELVNAYDQLEINNKNLTSLKQIADISRSRYEAGLETAANALIAETDYSKLQEARTDLERNLSDAQSQLNALINRDAFAALGPPAETAITVPDLPTSRLRAITLARRPEVQMARAKIDAEKSKLQVAQRAWIPDPALMVKGQRYNDAAEAMSEFDAGVSFTVPWVNPSKYSAGIREARSNVAAADQGLEREQREALRLLRDQLAKIETFHHHVELFGDKLVPQAQQAFEATRLSYESGKATFLDWISAQRNLRDFEAMGREHLTHYQMAIAELEAVIGSDIYSAAPASSEGRKSH
;
A
#
# COMPACT_ATOMS: atom_id res chain seq x y z
N MET A 1 40.15 -19.84 28.76
CA MET A 1 40.33 -18.82 27.77
C MET A 1 40.26 -19.48 26.40
N LYS A 2 39.10 -19.45 25.75
CA LYS A 2 38.93 -19.89 24.36
C LYS A 2 38.22 -18.76 23.62
N THR A 3 38.99 -18.11 22.76
CA THR A 3 38.55 -17.06 21.85
C THR A 3 37.83 -17.70 20.67
N THR A 4 36.55 -17.52 20.56
CA THR A 4 35.77 -17.89 19.39
C THR A 4 35.64 -16.68 18.44
N THR A 5 36.43 -16.71 17.40
CA THR A 5 36.34 -15.78 16.26
C THR A 5 35.10 -16.13 15.42
N LEU A 6 34.14 -15.20 15.38
CA LEU A 6 32.97 -15.26 14.53
C LEU A 6 33.32 -14.66 13.16
N SER A 7 33.59 -15.52 12.17
CA SER A 7 33.82 -15.13 10.79
C SER A 7 32.50 -14.74 10.11
N LEU A 8 32.39 -13.46 9.76
CA LEU A 8 31.27 -12.91 8.97
C LEU A 8 31.57 -13.17 7.49
N LEU A 9 30.89 -14.16 6.90
CA LEU A 9 30.91 -14.41 5.47
C LEU A 9 30.10 -13.33 4.75
N LEU A 10 30.79 -12.41 4.10
CA LEU A 10 30.22 -11.44 3.16
C LEU A 10 30.02 -12.15 1.83
N ALA A 11 28.80 -12.61 1.56
CA ALA A 11 28.41 -13.08 0.23
C ALA A 11 28.12 -11.88 -0.67
N THR A 12 29.10 -11.55 -1.52
CA THR A 12 28.90 -10.60 -2.63
C THR A 12 28.06 -11.28 -3.71
N PHE A 13 26.77 -10.91 -3.78
CA PHE A 13 25.93 -11.26 -4.92
C PHE A 13 26.25 -10.31 -6.08
N LEU A 14 26.98 -10.80 -7.07
CA LEU A 14 27.08 -10.19 -8.40
C LEU A 14 25.73 -10.45 -9.10
N LEU A 15 24.96 -9.41 -9.34
CA LEU A 15 23.82 -9.43 -10.24
C LEU A 15 24.34 -9.24 -11.67
N PRO A 16 23.91 -10.07 -12.65
CA PRO A 16 24.18 -9.80 -14.04
C PRO A 16 23.34 -8.60 -14.51
N GLN A 17 24.00 -7.57 -15.03
CA GLN A 17 23.36 -6.49 -15.77
C GLN A 17 22.83 -7.05 -17.10
N GLY A 18 21.56 -7.42 -17.15
CA GLY A 18 20.86 -7.68 -18.38
C GLY A 18 20.57 -6.37 -19.10
N GLN A 19 21.28 -6.10 -20.17
CA GLN A 19 20.92 -5.07 -21.14
C GLN A 19 19.60 -5.48 -21.78
N ALA A 20 18.54 -4.70 -21.55
CA ALA A 20 17.30 -4.80 -22.28
C ALA A 20 17.55 -4.29 -23.71
N THR A 21 17.63 -5.20 -24.67
CA THR A 21 17.55 -4.86 -26.09
C THR A 21 16.12 -4.39 -26.37
N VAL A 22 16.02 -3.17 -26.85
CA VAL A 22 14.79 -2.63 -27.45
C VAL A 22 14.58 -3.39 -28.76
N ASP A 23 13.60 -4.29 -28.77
CA ASP A 23 13.14 -4.95 -29.99
C ASP A 23 12.04 -4.10 -30.62
N ASP A 24 12.40 -3.44 -31.70
CA ASP A 24 11.55 -2.63 -32.58
C ASP A 24 10.95 -3.58 -33.62
N GLY A 25 9.92 -4.33 -33.29
CA GLY A 25 9.35 -5.41 -34.11
C GLY A 25 7.84 -5.33 -34.29
N LYS A 26 7.43 -4.72 -35.37
CA LYS A 26 6.28 -4.96 -36.27
C LYS A 26 5.25 -6.03 -35.88
N ASP A 27 4.00 -5.53 -35.85
CA ASP A 27 2.75 -6.08 -36.41
C ASP A 27 2.36 -7.55 -36.24
N GLY A 28 1.24 -7.76 -35.53
CA GLY A 28 0.20 -8.66 -36.03
C GLY A 28 0.30 -10.13 -35.71
N ALA A 29 0.48 -10.50 -34.44
CA ALA A 29 -0.01 -11.78 -33.91
C ALA A 29 0.02 -11.71 -32.38
N GLY A 30 -1.18 -11.69 -31.77
CA GLY A 30 -1.46 -11.86 -30.35
C GLY A 30 -0.37 -11.43 -29.35
N SER A 31 -0.30 -10.14 -29.04
CA SER A 31 0.48 -9.73 -27.86
C SER A 31 0.08 -10.61 -26.67
N PRO A 32 1.02 -11.19 -25.92
CA PRO A 32 0.68 -12.06 -24.82
C PRO A 32 -0.28 -11.32 -23.90
N ARG A 33 -1.44 -11.95 -23.64
CA ARG A 33 -2.44 -11.38 -22.76
C ARG A 33 -1.84 -11.22 -21.36
N PHE A 34 -1.96 -10.03 -20.81
CA PHE A 34 -1.41 -9.68 -19.53
C PHE A 34 -2.28 -10.23 -18.40
N SER A 35 -1.75 -11.11 -17.56
CA SER A 35 -2.53 -11.77 -16.51
C SER A 35 -2.49 -11.01 -15.18
N LEU A 36 -3.53 -11.19 -14.36
CA LEU A 36 -3.63 -10.60 -13.00
C LEU A 36 -2.47 -11.07 -12.10
N ALA A 37 -2.01 -12.32 -12.27
CA ALA A 37 -0.90 -12.86 -11.49
C ALA A 37 0.45 -12.20 -11.86
N GLU A 38 0.69 -12.00 -13.16
CA GLU A 38 1.87 -11.29 -13.66
C GLU A 38 1.88 -9.84 -13.21
N LEU A 39 0.72 -9.14 -13.27
CA LEU A 39 0.57 -7.80 -12.73
C LEU A 39 0.95 -7.75 -11.24
N THR A 40 0.35 -8.63 -10.43
CA THR A 40 0.58 -8.65 -8.98
C THR A 40 2.06 -8.86 -8.66
N ARG A 41 2.75 -9.73 -9.42
CA ARG A 41 4.20 -9.94 -9.29
C ARG A 41 4.99 -8.71 -9.68
N ALA A 42 4.71 -8.14 -10.85
CA ALA A 42 5.41 -6.96 -11.35
C ALA A 42 5.27 -5.75 -10.43
N VAL A 43 4.07 -5.54 -9.87
CA VAL A 43 3.81 -4.47 -8.89
C VAL A 43 4.64 -4.69 -7.62
N ARG A 44 4.63 -5.90 -7.07
CA ARG A 44 5.40 -6.24 -5.85
C ARG A 44 6.89 -6.00 -6.02
N GLU A 45 7.45 -6.35 -7.18
CA GLU A 45 8.88 -6.25 -7.46
C GLU A 45 9.32 -4.83 -7.84
N ASN A 46 8.48 -4.07 -8.52
CA ASN A 46 8.92 -2.84 -9.18
C ASN A 46 8.34 -1.56 -8.58
N ASN A 47 7.22 -1.63 -7.85
CA ASN A 47 6.53 -0.42 -7.38
C ASN A 47 7.40 0.43 -6.43
N PRO A 48 7.58 1.73 -6.71
CA PRO A 48 8.44 2.59 -5.90
C PRO A 48 7.93 2.81 -4.48
N ALA A 49 6.59 2.86 -4.26
CA ALA A 49 6.01 3.07 -2.94
C ALA A 49 6.27 1.87 -2.01
N ILE A 50 6.22 0.65 -2.54
CA ILE A 50 6.57 -0.56 -1.80
C ILE A 50 8.04 -0.53 -1.41
N LYS A 51 8.94 -0.23 -2.36
CA LYS A 51 10.39 -0.12 -2.11
C LYS A 51 10.71 0.98 -1.09
N GLU A 52 10.04 2.14 -1.18
CA GLU A 52 10.19 3.23 -0.21
C GLU A 52 9.81 2.77 1.20
N ALA A 53 8.67 2.11 1.37
CA ALA A 53 8.21 1.60 2.65
C ALA A 53 9.17 0.54 3.23
N GLU A 54 9.71 -0.35 2.39
CA GLU A 54 10.75 -1.30 2.80
C GLU A 54 12.04 -0.61 3.26
N HIS A 55 12.48 0.43 2.56
CA HIS A 55 13.67 1.19 2.99
C HIS A 55 13.43 1.93 4.30
N ARG A 56 12.23 2.47 4.53
CA ARG A 56 11.85 3.06 5.82
C ARG A 56 11.89 2.03 6.96
N TRP A 57 11.37 0.83 6.73
CA TRP A 57 11.49 -0.26 7.68
C TRP A 57 12.95 -0.63 7.95
N ARG A 58 13.79 -0.82 6.91
CA ARG A 58 15.23 -1.10 7.06
C ARG A 58 15.94 -0.02 7.86
N ALA A 59 15.60 1.25 7.66
CA ALA A 59 16.13 2.37 8.45
C ALA A 59 15.70 2.28 9.92
N ALA A 60 14.44 1.91 10.21
CA ALA A 60 13.96 1.70 11.57
C ALA A 60 14.71 0.55 12.28
N VAL A 61 15.04 -0.54 11.57
CA VAL A 61 15.85 -1.65 12.11
C VAL A 61 17.25 -1.17 12.51
N GLN A 62 17.88 -0.25 11.75
CA GLN A 62 19.18 0.29 12.14
C GLN A 62 19.10 1.20 13.38
N ARG A 63 17.99 1.92 13.59
CA ARG A 63 17.75 2.69 14.81
C ARG A 63 17.75 1.81 16.07
N VAL A 64 17.35 0.55 15.97
CA VAL A 64 17.40 -0.40 17.09
C VAL A 64 18.84 -0.55 17.61
N ARG A 65 19.80 -0.74 16.71
CA ARG A 65 21.22 -0.84 17.07
C ARG A 65 21.73 0.42 17.74
N GLN A 66 21.36 1.60 17.20
CA GLN A 66 21.72 2.90 17.77
C GLN A 66 21.14 3.08 19.18
N ALA A 67 19.88 2.67 19.40
CA ALA A 67 19.20 2.80 20.69
C ALA A 67 19.76 1.88 21.80
N TYR A 68 20.37 0.75 21.43
CA TYR A 68 21.08 -0.14 22.35
C TYR A 68 22.52 0.32 22.64
N ALA A 69 23.11 1.12 21.75
CA ALA A 69 24.49 1.53 21.87
C ALA A 69 24.75 2.39 23.13
N TRP A 70 25.97 2.37 23.62
CA TRP A 70 26.42 3.32 24.61
C TRP A 70 26.62 4.67 23.96
N ASP A 71 26.51 5.73 24.77
CA ASP A 71 26.86 7.06 24.30
C ASP A 71 28.37 7.11 24.00
N ASP A 72 28.77 7.89 23.00
CA ASP A 72 30.13 8.00 22.58
C ASP A 72 31.00 8.63 23.69
N PRO A 73 32.28 8.21 23.82
CA PRO A 73 33.21 8.86 24.76
C PRO A 73 33.41 10.31 24.37
N ARG A 74 33.36 11.18 25.36
CA ARG A 74 33.66 12.61 25.19
C ARG A 74 35.16 12.84 25.41
N VAL A 75 35.81 13.45 24.44
CA VAL A 75 37.19 13.90 24.57
C VAL A 75 37.22 15.42 24.66
N ALA A 76 37.74 15.97 25.71
CA ALA A 76 37.89 17.41 25.92
C ALA A 76 39.36 17.77 26.08
N GLY A 77 39.82 18.72 25.29
CA GLY A 77 41.15 19.36 25.42
C GLY A 77 40.98 20.79 25.90
N GLU A 78 41.66 21.17 26.96
CA GLU A 78 41.67 22.53 27.48
C GLU A 78 43.10 23.02 27.56
N SER A 79 43.38 24.24 27.10
CA SER A 79 44.66 24.89 27.24
C SER A 79 44.45 26.26 27.87
N ARG A 80 45.13 26.52 29.01
CA ARG A 80 45.09 27.77 29.70
C ARG A 80 46.05 28.74 29.04
N VAL A 81 45.55 29.85 28.51
CA VAL A 81 46.34 30.96 27.98
C VAL A 81 46.41 32.03 29.06
N ARG A 82 47.66 32.38 29.53
CA ARG A 82 47.76 33.43 30.51
C ARG A 82 47.32 34.77 29.96
N ARG A 83 46.61 35.48 30.82
CA ARG A 83 46.00 36.80 30.73
C ARG A 83 46.64 37.79 29.74
N PHE A 84 45.76 38.29 28.88
CA PHE A 84 45.69 39.70 28.44
C PHE A 84 46.81 40.41 27.71
N VAL A 85 48.01 39.89 27.43
CA VAL A 85 49.02 40.59 26.63
C VAL A 85 50.01 39.61 26.03
N ASP A 86 50.33 39.79 24.73
CA ASP A 86 51.44 39.24 23.98
C ASP A 86 51.93 37.84 24.43
N VAL A 87 51.13 36.83 24.13
CA VAL A 87 51.53 35.45 24.40
C VAL A 87 52.10 34.85 23.13
N PRO A 88 53.37 34.54 23.04
CA PRO A 88 53.92 33.82 21.91
C PRO A 88 53.17 32.43 21.77
N PRO A 89 52.97 31.89 20.58
CA PRO A 89 52.14 30.68 20.34
C PRO A 89 52.59 29.42 21.11
N ASN A 90 53.76 29.42 21.69
CA ASN A 90 54.32 28.31 22.44
C ASN A 90 54.27 28.49 23.99
N ALA A 91 53.64 29.56 24.50
CA ALA A 91 53.48 29.83 25.92
C ALA A 91 52.12 29.36 26.51
N PHE A 92 51.60 28.27 26.06
CA PHE A 92 50.50 27.59 26.74
C PHE A 92 51.00 27.00 28.05
N THR A 93 50.46 27.51 29.17
CA THR A 93 51.01 27.19 30.49
C THR A 93 50.52 25.88 31.05
N ASP A 94 49.19 25.60 30.88
CA ASP A 94 48.63 24.35 31.38
C ASP A 94 47.80 23.71 30.26
N GLN A 95 47.98 22.43 30.07
CA GLN A 95 47.24 21.62 29.08
C GLN A 95 46.54 20.52 29.82
N THR A 96 45.24 20.34 29.49
CA THR A 96 44.42 19.30 30.03
C THR A 96 43.81 18.49 28.88
N LEU A 97 43.91 17.18 28.98
CA LEU A 97 43.18 16.25 28.14
C LEU A 97 42.30 15.39 29.04
N ALA A 98 40.99 15.38 28.79
CA ALA A 98 40.04 14.57 29.53
C ALA A 98 39.28 13.65 28.57
N ILE A 99 39.05 12.42 29.01
CA ILE A 99 38.19 11.45 28.35
C ILE A 99 37.10 11.06 29.35
N GLU A 100 35.85 11.20 28.97
CA GLU A 100 34.70 10.87 29.79
C GLU A 100 33.82 9.85 29.05
N GLN A 101 33.44 8.76 29.74
CA GLN A 101 32.55 7.72 29.21
C GLN A 101 31.36 7.50 30.15
N LEU A 102 30.15 7.72 29.65
CA LEU A 102 28.93 7.36 30.36
C LEU A 102 28.74 5.84 30.33
N ILE A 103 28.50 5.23 31.50
CA ILE A 103 28.27 3.79 31.66
C ILE A 103 26.81 3.57 31.98
N PRO A 104 25.98 3.03 31.06
CA PRO A 104 24.55 2.88 31.25
C PRO A 104 24.21 1.66 32.12
N VAL A 105 24.51 1.72 33.42
CA VAL A 105 24.27 0.62 34.39
C VAL A 105 22.78 0.44 34.73
N THR A 106 21.97 1.48 34.49
CA THR A 106 20.52 1.48 34.85
C THR A 106 19.66 0.68 33.89
N GLY A 107 20.19 0.23 32.76
CA GLY A 107 19.45 -0.48 31.72
C GLY A 107 18.47 0.42 30.95
N LYS A 108 18.64 1.75 30.97
CA LYS A 108 17.86 2.68 30.13
C LYS A 108 18.06 2.38 28.65
N ASN A 109 19.29 2.07 28.23
CA ASN A 109 19.60 1.73 26.83
C ASN A 109 18.88 0.44 26.40
N LEU A 110 18.78 -0.55 27.30
CA LEU A 110 18.00 -1.76 27.04
C LEU A 110 16.51 -1.44 26.80
N ALA A 111 15.93 -0.55 27.60
CA ALA A 111 14.53 -0.13 27.45
C ALA A 111 14.34 0.77 26.19
N ARG A 112 15.28 1.66 25.88
CA ARG A 112 15.30 2.44 24.63
C ARG A 112 15.38 1.52 23.40
N GLY A 113 16.27 0.51 23.44
CA GLY A 113 16.39 -0.47 22.37
C GLY A 113 15.13 -1.30 22.16
N ARG A 114 14.43 -1.68 23.24
CA ARG A 114 13.12 -2.36 23.15
C ARG A 114 12.04 -1.45 22.56
N ALA A 115 12.02 -0.18 22.93
CA ALA A 115 11.10 0.79 22.33
C ALA A 115 11.36 0.93 20.82
N ALA A 116 12.63 1.09 20.42
CA ALA A 116 13.03 1.17 19.02
C ALA A 116 12.72 -0.13 18.24
N ALA A 117 12.84 -1.31 18.89
CA ALA A 117 12.47 -2.58 18.27
C ALA A 117 10.97 -2.67 18.02
N ALA A 118 10.12 -2.21 18.93
CA ALA A 118 8.69 -2.13 18.74
C ALA A 118 8.31 -1.11 17.66
N GLU A 119 9.01 0.02 17.59
CA GLU A 119 8.86 1.00 16.49
C GLU A 119 9.29 0.43 15.13
N ALA A 120 10.35 -0.40 15.09
CA ALA A 120 10.75 -1.09 13.87
C ALA A 120 9.72 -2.14 13.42
N LEU A 121 9.06 -2.83 14.37
CA LEU A 121 7.93 -3.73 14.07
C LEU A 121 6.74 -2.93 13.50
N SER A 122 6.43 -1.76 14.06
CA SER A 122 5.39 -0.87 13.50
C SER A 122 5.73 -0.45 12.07
N ALA A 123 7.00 -0.12 11.79
CA ALA A 123 7.45 0.23 10.43
C ALA A 123 7.38 -0.97 9.45
N PHE A 124 7.59 -2.20 9.92
CA PHE A 124 7.39 -3.41 9.14
C PHE A 124 5.92 -3.59 8.75
N GLU A 125 5.02 -3.45 9.72
CA GLU A 125 3.58 -3.57 9.45
C GLU A 125 3.07 -2.44 8.55
N GLU A 126 3.65 -1.24 8.65
CA GLU A 126 3.38 -0.15 7.70
C GLU A 126 3.82 -0.50 6.28
N ALA A 127 4.97 -1.13 6.10
CA ALA A 127 5.41 -1.61 4.78
C ALA A 127 4.47 -2.68 4.23
N ARG A 128 3.95 -3.58 5.09
CA ARG A 128 2.92 -4.56 4.69
C ARG A 128 1.61 -3.88 4.28
N ARG A 129 1.18 -2.85 5.03
CA ARG A 129 -0.02 -2.08 4.69
C ARG A 129 0.11 -1.45 3.30
N VAL A 130 1.22 -0.75 3.04
CA VAL A 130 1.50 -0.15 1.73
C VAL A 130 1.50 -1.20 0.62
N GLN A 131 2.12 -2.35 0.85
CA GLN A 131 2.13 -3.45 -0.13
C GLN A 131 0.72 -3.95 -0.45
N LEU A 132 -0.12 -4.18 0.57
CA LEU A 132 -1.50 -4.65 0.40
C LEU A 132 -2.36 -3.61 -0.34
N ASP A 133 -2.25 -2.33 0.04
CA ASP A 133 -2.99 -1.23 -0.58
C ASP A 133 -2.62 -1.07 -2.06
N VAL A 134 -1.32 -1.10 -2.37
CA VAL A 134 -0.84 -0.98 -3.76
C VAL A 134 -1.26 -2.17 -4.60
N ILE A 135 -1.21 -3.40 -4.07
CA ILE A 135 -1.67 -4.60 -4.77
C ILE A 135 -3.19 -4.55 -4.99
N ALA A 136 -3.98 -4.15 -3.99
CA ALA A 136 -5.42 -4.00 -4.13
C ALA A 136 -5.76 -2.95 -5.20
N LYS A 137 -5.09 -1.79 -5.18
CA LYS A 137 -5.25 -0.76 -6.23
C LYS A 137 -4.90 -1.28 -7.61
N ALA A 138 -3.80 -2.02 -7.74
CA ALA A 138 -3.39 -2.59 -9.03
C ALA A 138 -4.42 -3.59 -9.57
N ARG A 139 -4.97 -4.46 -8.71
CA ARG A 139 -6.02 -5.41 -9.09
C ARG A 139 -7.31 -4.69 -9.46
N SER A 140 -7.70 -3.67 -8.71
CA SER A 140 -8.87 -2.85 -9.05
C SER A 140 -8.70 -2.19 -10.41
N THR A 141 -7.55 -1.54 -10.67
CA THR A 141 -7.27 -0.92 -11.97
C THR A 141 -7.18 -1.95 -13.11
N TYR A 142 -6.75 -3.20 -12.83
CA TYR A 142 -6.82 -4.28 -13.81
C TYR A 142 -8.25 -4.58 -14.23
N PHE A 143 -9.19 -4.66 -13.30
CA PHE A 143 -10.60 -4.87 -13.63
C PHE A 143 -11.23 -3.63 -14.30
N GLU A 144 -10.78 -2.41 -13.97
CA GLU A 144 -11.13 -1.21 -14.74
C GLU A 144 -10.65 -1.31 -16.20
N LEU A 145 -9.45 -1.83 -16.43
CA LEU A 145 -8.92 -2.08 -17.78
C LEU A 145 -9.76 -3.12 -18.53
N VAL A 146 -10.12 -4.25 -17.88
CA VAL A 146 -11.02 -5.27 -18.46
C VAL A 146 -12.34 -4.63 -18.86
N ASN A 147 -12.96 -3.86 -17.96
CA ASN A 147 -14.21 -3.16 -18.23
C ASN A 147 -14.09 -2.18 -19.41
N ALA A 148 -12.98 -1.45 -19.51
CA ALA A 148 -12.79 -0.51 -20.63
C ALA A 148 -12.76 -1.23 -21.98
N TYR A 149 -12.13 -2.40 -22.07
CA TYR A 149 -12.18 -3.24 -23.28
C TYR A 149 -13.58 -3.77 -23.56
N ASP A 150 -14.29 -4.28 -22.54
CA ASP A 150 -15.64 -4.80 -22.67
C ASP A 150 -16.63 -3.72 -23.10
N GLN A 151 -16.54 -2.52 -22.52
CA GLN A 151 -17.40 -1.37 -22.88
C GLN A 151 -17.15 -0.92 -24.33
N LEU A 152 -15.91 -0.94 -24.80
CA LEU A 152 -15.59 -0.67 -26.21
C LEU A 152 -16.18 -1.73 -27.14
N GLU A 153 -16.15 -3.01 -26.76
CA GLU A 153 -16.76 -4.09 -27.55
C GLU A 153 -18.28 -3.93 -27.61
N ILE A 154 -18.94 -3.67 -26.46
CA ILE A 154 -20.38 -3.41 -26.39
C ILE A 154 -20.73 -2.18 -27.26
N ASN A 155 -19.97 -1.11 -27.17
CA ASN A 155 -20.18 0.09 -27.97
C ASN A 155 -20.09 -0.22 -29.47
N ASN A 156 -19.08 -0.97 -29.92
CA ASN A 156 -18.90 -1.34 -31.33
C ASN A 156 -20.04 -2.21 -31.85
N LYS A 157 -20.53 -3.18 -31.04
CA LYS A 157 -21.73 -3.97 -31.37
C LYS A 157 -22.95 -3.06 -31.58
N ASN A 158 -23.16 -2.15 -30.63
CA ASN A 158 -24.29 -1.23 -30.66
C ASN A 158 -24.20 -0.21 -31.80
N LEU A 159 -23.01 0.27 -32.16
CA LEU A 159 -22.80 1.10 -33.36
C LEU A 159 -23.21 0.35 -34.63
N THR A 160 -22.86 -0.92 -34.74
CA THR A 160 -23.23 -1.74 -35.89
C THR A 160 -24.77 -1.89 -35.98
N SER A 161 -25.43 -2.21 -34.86
CA SER A 161 -26.87 -2.33 -34.77
C SER A 161 -27.57 -1.01 -35.07
N LEU A 162 -27.16 0.10 -34.48
CA LEU A 162 -27.77 1.42 -34.74
C LEU A 162 -27.55 1.89 -36.18
N LYS A 163 -26.42 1.58 -36.81
CA LYS A 163 -26.22 1.86 -38.22
C LYS A 163 -27.26 1.14 -39.08
N GLN A 164 -27.51 -0.14 -38.82
CA GLN A 164 -28.52 -0.90 -39.53
C GLN A 164 -29.93 -0.30 -39.32
N ILE A 165 -30.25 0.11 -38.08
CA ILE A 165 -31.53 0.76 -37.77
C ILE A 165 -31.65 2.08 -38.56
N ALA A 166 -30.61 2.90 -38.59
CA ALA A 166 -30.61 4.16 -39.33
C ALA A 166 -30.78 3.95 -40.84
N ASP A 167 -30.06 2.97 -41.41
CA ASP A 167 -30.18 2.64 -42.85
C ASP A 167 -31.59 2.14 -43.24
N ILE A 168 -32.18 1.30 -42.40
CA ILE A 168 -33.55 0.82 -42.59
C ILE A 168 -34.56 1.98 -42.51
N SER A 169 -34.45 2.82 -41.47
CA SER A 169 -35.31 3.98 -41.27
C SER A 169 -35.23 4.98 -42.43
N ARG A 170 -34.02 5.23 -42.94
CA ARG A 170 -33.80 6.08 -44.08
C ARG A 170 -34.44 5.52 -45.36
N SER A 171 -34.22 4.24 -45.64
CA SER A 171 -34.83 3.58 -46.83
C SER A 171 -36.36 3.59 -46.79
N ARG A 172 -36.96 3.39 -45.59
CA ARG A 172 -38.44 3.47 -45.40
C ARG A 172 -38.95 4.91 -45.55
N TYR A 173 -38.19 5.94 -45.12
CA TYR A 173 -38.52 7.34 -45.35
C TYR A 173 -38.51 7.65 -46.86
N GLU A 174 -37.46 7.25 -47.58
CA GLU A 174 -37.36 7.44 -49.02
C GLU A 174 -38.48 6.76 -49.79
N ALA A 175 -38.97 5.62 -49.29
CA ALA A 175 -40.15 4.92 -49.82
C ALA A 175 -41.49 5.55 -49.40
N GLY A 176 -41.51 6.62 -48.62
CA GLY A 176 -42.71 7.28 -48.10
C GLY A 176 -43.48 6.47 -47.03
N LEU A 177 -42.84 5.42 -46.45
CA LEU A 177 -43.41 4.54 -45.45
C LEU A 177 -43.15 4.98 -44.00
N GLU A 178 -42.32 6.00 -43.84
CA GLU A 178 -41.90 6.51 -42.53
C GLU A 178 -41.69 8.02 -42.53
N THR A 179 -41.60 8.63 -41.32
CA THR A 179 -41.36 10.07 -41.16
C THR A 179 -39.85 10.40 -41.16
N ALA A 180 -39.47 11.56 -41.64
CA ALA A 180 -38.09 12.06 -41.55
C ALA A 180 -37.57 12.13 -40.10
N ALA A 181 -38.49 12.34 -39.11
CA ALA A 181 -38.14 12.40 -37.69
C ALA A 181 -37.55 11.07 -37.19
N ASN A 182 -38.06 9.92 -37.63
CA ASN A 182 -37.58 8.60 -37.21
C ASN A 182 -36.13 8.37 -37.74
N ALA A 183 -35.86 8.69 -39.00
CA ALA A 183 -34.51 8.58 -39.56
C ALA A 183 -33.52 9.49 -38.82
N LEU A 184 -33.91 10.75 -38.53
CA LEU A 184 -33.05 11.67 -37.74
C LEU A 184 -32.78 11.24 -36.31
N ILE A 185 -33.76 10.60 -35.65
CA ILE A 185 -33.58 10.01 -34.31
C ILE A 185 -32.50 8.93 -34.35
N ALA A 186 -32.58 7.99 -35.30
CA ALA A 186 -31.58 6.94 -35.45
C ALA A 186 -30.19 7.46 -35.74
N GLU A 187 -30.08 8.45 -36.66
CA GLU A 187 -28.79 9.10 -36.98
C GLU A 187 -28.21 9.84 -35.76
N THR A 188 -29.06 10.51 -34.99
CA THR A 188 -28.66 11.21 -33.77
C THR A 188 -28.11 10.24 -32.71
N ASP A 189 -28.79 9.10 -32.49
CA ASP A 189 -28.32 8.09 -31.53
C ASP A 189 -27.05 7.41 -32.00
N TYR A 190 -26.89 7.16 -33.30
CA TYR A 190 -25.63 6.68 -33.87
C TYR A 190 -24.48 7.67 -33.61
N SER A 191 -24.69 8.96 -33.85
CA SER A 191 -23.68 9.99 -33.61
C SER A 191 -23.31 10.11 -32.14
N LYS A 192 -24.28 10.03 -31.21
CA LYS A 192 -24.01 10.01 -29.77
C LYS A 192 -23.15 8.82 -29.36
N LEU A 193 -23.40 7.64 -29.97
CA LEU A 193 -22.63 6.45 -29.65
C LEU A 193 -21.20 6.51 -30.23
N GLN A 194 -21.01 7.20 -31.35
CA GLN A 194 -19.67 7.50 -31.89
C GLN A 194 -18.89 8.44 -30.96
N GLU A 195 -19.55 9.46 -30.39
CA GLU A 195 -18.93 10.35 -29.40
C GLU A 195 -18.56 9.57 -28.12
N ALA A 196 -19.48 8.76 -27.58
CA ALA A 196 -19.22 7.94 -26.41
C ALA A 196 -18.02 7.00 -26.59
N ARG A 197 -17.72 6.56 -27.80
CA ARG A 197 -16.51 5.77 -28.09
C ARG A 197 -15.23 6.52 -27.74
N THR A 198 -15.16 7.82 -28.01
CA THR A 198 -13.99 8.64 -27.69
C THR A 198 -13.73 8.68 -26.17
N ASP A 199 -14.80 8.79 -25.38
CA ASP A 199 -14.69 8.72 -23.92
C ASP A 199 -14.23 7.34 -23.43
N LEU A 200 -14.71 6.26 -24.07
CA LEU A 200 -14.28 4.89 -23.73
C LEU A 200 -12.81 4.64 -24.10
N GLU A 201 -12.33 5.17 -25.23
CA GLU A 201 -10.93 5.10 -25.64
C GLU A 201 -10.04 5.87 -24.65
N ARG A 202 -10.50 7.03 -24.16
CA ARG A 202 -9.82 7.78 -23.10
C ARG A 202 -9.75 6.98 -21.79
N ASN A 203 -10.86 6.38 -21.37
CA ASN A 203 -10.90 5.54 -20.15
C ASN A 203 -9.94 4.34 -20.26
N LEU A 204 -9.85 3.73 -21.44
CA LEU A 204 -8.88 2.66 -21.72
C LEU A 204 -7.44 3.16 -21.56
N SER A 205 -7.11 4.30 -22.16
CA SER A 205 -5.79 4.93 -22.05
C SER A 205 -5.45 5.29 -20.60
N ASP A 206 -6.41 5.82 -19.85
CA ASP A 206 -6.25 6.15 -18.43
C ASP A 206 -5.93 4.91 -17.59
N ALA A 207 -6.67 3.81 -17.78
CA ALA A 207 -6.43 2.55 -17.07
C ALA A 207 -5.05 1.95 -17.41
N GLN A 208 -4.64 1.98 -18.68
CA GLN A 208 -3.31 1.53 -19.12
C GLN A 208 -2.20 2.37 -18.48
N SER A 209 -2.35 3.68 -18.48
CA SER A 209 -1.39 4.62 -17.88
C SER A 209 -1.23 4.39 -16.37
N GLN A 210 -2.35 4.19 -15.66
CA GLN A 210 -2.33 3.89 -14.23
C GLN A 210 -1.63 2.55 -13.93
N LEU A 211 -1.89 1.50 -14.71
CA LEU A 211 -1.21 0.21 -14.55
C LEU A 211 0.28 0.33 -14.82
N ASN A 212 0.68 1.02 -15.88
CA ASN A 212 2.09 1.29 -16.18
C ASN A 212 2.79 2.01 -15.02
N ALA A 213 2.16 3.04 -14.44
CA ALA A 213 2.69 3.74 -13.28
C ALA A 213 2.84 2.80 -12.06
N LEU A 214 1.86 1.91 -11.81
CA LEU A 214 1.90 0.97 -10.69
C LEU A 214 3.02 -0.08 -10.83
N ILE A 215 3.36 -0.50 -12.05
CA ILE A 215 4.48 -1.40 -12.32
C ILE A 215 5.81 -0.68 -12.61
N ASN A 216 5.85 0.63 -12.41
CA ASN A 216 7.02 1.49 -12.64
C ASN A 216 7.55 1.41 -14.09
N ARG A 217 6.62 1.49 -15.07
CA ARG A 217 6.92 1.64 -16.49
C ARG A 217 6.56 3.04 -16.99
N ASP A 218 7.02 3.40 -18.15
CA ASP A 218 6.60 4.62 -18.83
C ASP A 218 5.08 4.62 -19.01
N ALA A 219 4.41 5.71 -18.62
CA ALA A 219 2.97 5.85 -18.70
C ALA A 219 2.42 5.71 -20.14
N PHE A 220 3.23 6.04 -21.14
CA PHE A 220 2.89 5.92 -22.55
C PHE A 220 3.23 4.56 -23.18
N ALA A 221 3.83 3.65 -22.42
CA ALA A 221 4.16 2.33 -22.91
C ALA A 221 2.89 1.54 -23.26
N ALA A 222 2.88 0.88 -24.41
CA ALA A 222 1.77 0.01 -24.80
C ALA A 222 1.62 -1.13 -23.78
N LEU A 223 0.37 -1.38 -23.37
CA LEU A 223 -0.02 -2.52 -22.53
C LEU A 223 -0.95 -3.41 -23.36
N GLY A 224 -0.64 -4.70 -23.44
CA GLY A 224 -1.48 -5.66 -24.15
C GLY A 224 -2.88 -5.81 -23.49
N PRO A 225 -3.83 -6.41 -24.22
CA PRO A 225 -5.16 -6.67 -23.66
C PRO A 225 -5.06 -7.60 -22.45
N PRO A 226 -5.91 -7.38 -21.42
CA PRO A 226 -5.89 -8.21 -20.22
C PRO A 226 -6.36 -9.65 -20.53
N ALA A 227 -5.84 -10.62 -19.78
CA ALA A 227 -6.39 -11.97 -19.80
C ALA A 227 -7.72 -11.96 -19.06
N GLU A 228 -8.69 -12.68 -19.60
CA GLU A 228 -9.98 -12.86 -18.90
C GLU A 228 -9.71 -13.65 -17.60
N THR A 229 -9.99 -13.02 -16.48
CA THR A 229 -9.74 -13.59 -15.15
C THR A 229 -10.86 -13.17 -14.22
N ALA A 230 -11.49 -14.14 -13.57
CA ALA A 230 -12.45 -13.90 -12.49
C ALA A 230 -11.82 -14.30 -11.17
N ILE A 231 -11.97 -13.44 -10.15
CA ILE A 231 -11.66 -13.80 -8.77
C ILE A 231 -12.97 -14.10 -8.04
N THR A 232 -12.94 -15.15 -7.22
CA THR A 232 -14.12 -15.57 -6.44
C THR A 232 -13.86 -15.34 -4.95
N VAL A 233 -14.91 -15.03 -4.22
CA VAL A 233 -14.83 -14.94 -2.76
C VAL A 233 -14.61 -16.34 -2.20
N PRO A 234 -13.59 -16.59 -1.37
CA PRO A 234 -13.44 -17.86 -0.70
C PRO A 234 -14.61 -18.09 0.26
N ASP A 235 -15.13 -19.32 0.29
CA ASP A 235 -16.19 -19.71 1.20
C ASP A 235 -15.65 -19.82 2.64
N LEU A 236 -15.57 -18.68 3.30
CA LEU A 236 -15.12 -18.54 4.68
C LEU A 236 -16.23 -17.91 5.53
N PRO A 237 -16.57 -18.52 6.67
CA PRO A 237 -17.58 -17.95 7.56
C PRO A 237 -17.12 -16.57 8.09
N THR A 238 -18.06 -15.63 8.20
CA THR A 238 -17.79 -14.25 8.68
C THR A 238 -17.04 -14.22 10.01
N SER A 239 -17.32 -15.18 10.92
CA SER A 239 -16.60 -15.30 12.19
C SER A 239 -15.11 -15.54 12.00
N ARG A 240 -14.72 -16.35 11.02
CA ARG A 240 -13.32 -16.61 10.68
C ARG A 240 -12.65 -15.40 10.03
N LEU A 241 -13.34 -14.72 9.13
CA LEU A 241 -12.85 -13.46 8.52
C LEU A 241 -12.58 -12.40 9.58
N ARG A 242 -13.49 -12.22 10.55
CA ARG A 242 -13.30 -11.32 11.70
C ARG A 242 -12.06 -11.67 12.51
N ALA A 243 -11.87 -12.96 12.83
CA ALA A 243 -10.71 -13.41 13.60
C ALA A 243 -9.39 -13.16 12.84
N ILE A 244 -9.35 -13.45 11.53
CA ILE A 244 -8.17 -13.20 10.69
C ILE A 244 -7.87 -11.69 10.62
N THR A 245 -8.88 -10.85 10.40
CA THR A 245 -8.73 -9.39 10.33
C THR A 245 -8.11 -8.84 11.61
N LEU A 246 -8.64 -9.21 12.79
CA LEU A 246 -8.09 -8.76 14.08
C LEU A 246 -6.68 -9.31 14.36
N ALA A 247 -6.34 -10.48 13.79
CA ALA A 247 -5.04 -11.11 13.99
C ALA A 247 -3.97 -10.65 13.01
N ARG A 248 -4.34 -10.26 11.76
CA ARG A 248 -3.37 -10.06 10.68
C ARG A 248 -3.36 -8.67 10.06
N ARG A 249 -4.41 -7.87 10.30
CA ARG A 249 -4.47 -6.52 9.73
C ARG A 249 -3.31 -5.66 10.20
N PRO A 250 -2.52 -5.05 9.30
CA PRO A 250 -1.31 -4.30 9.65
C PRO A 250 -1.56 -3.18 10.66
N GLU A 251 -2.65 -2.41 10.52
CA GLU A 251 -2.96 -1.29 11.41
C GLU A 251 -3.22 -1.75 12.85
N VAL A 252 -3.83 -2.92 13.02
CA VAL A 252 -4.02 -3.53 14.35
C VAL A 252 -2.68 -3.97 14.94
N GLN A 253 -1.78 -4.53 14.11
CA GLN A 253 -0.43 -4.92 14.55
C GLN A 253 0.44 -3.70 14.87
N MET A 254 0.35 -2.63 14.08
CA MET A 254 1.00 -1.34 14.37
C MET A 254 0.54 -0.77 15.71
N ALA A 255 -0.76 -0.81 16.00
CA ALA A 255 -1.30 -0.35 17.28
C ALA A 255 -0.79 -1.19 18.46
N ARG A 256 -0.65 -2.52 18.30
CA ARG A 256 -0.02 -3.40 19.32
C ARG A 256 1.45 -3.06 19.53
N ALA A 257 2.22 -2.94 18.45
CA ALA A 257 3.61 -2.55 18.52
C ALA A 257 3.81 -1.19 19.20
N LYS A 258 2.89 -0.24 18.98
CA LYS A 258 2.88 1.07 19.65
C LYS A 258 2.71 0.92 21.17
N ILE A 259 1.84 0.05 21.65
CA ILE A 259 1.68 -0.23 23.09
C ILE A 259 3.01 -0.73 23.68
N ASP A 260 3.68 -1.67 22.99
CA ASP A 260 4.95 -2.21 23.46
C ASP A 260 6.07 -1.16 23.47
N ALA A 261 6.08 -0.25 22.47
CA ALA A 261 6.98 0.90 22.45
C ALA A 261 6.72 1.83 23.64
N GLU A 262 5.47 2.22 23.90
CA GLU A 262 5.12 3.12 25.01
C GLU A 262 5.37 2.46 26.39
N LYS A 263 5.13 1.16 26.56
CA LYS A 263 5.52 0.42 27.77
C LYS A 263 7.05 0.44 28.00
N SER A 264 7.81 0.32 26.93
CA SER A 264 9.29 0.40 27.00
C SER A 264 9.75 1.82 27.34
N LYS A 265 9.11 2.86 26.78
CA LYS A 265 9.35 4.27 27.13
C LYS A 265 8.99 4.57 28.58
N LEU A 266 7.91 3.98 29.11
CA LEU A 266 7.57 4.06 30.54
C LEU A 266 8.70 3.45 31.40
N GLN A 267 9.28 2.31 31.00
CA GLN A 267 10.45 1.76 31.70
C GLN A 267 11.65 2.71 31.70
N VAL A 268 11.89 3.43 30.59
CA VAL A 268 12.94 4.47 30.54
C VAL A 268 12.64 5.58 31.54
N ALA A 269 11.40 6.09 31.58
CA ALA A 269 10.99 7.14 32.52
C ALA A 269 11.11 6.69 33.98
N GLN A 270 10.70 5.46 34.30
CA GLN A 270 10.85 4.87 35.62
C GLN A 270 12.31 4.74 36.05
N ARG A 271 13.22 4.38 35.14
CA ARG A 271 14.65 4.25 35.40
C ARG A 271 15.41 5.58 35.42
N ALA A 272 14.77 6.67 34.99
CA ALA A 272 15.37 8.00 35.02
C ALA A 272 15.72 8.51 36.43
N TRP A 273 15.10 7.93 37.49
CA TRP A 273 15.47 8.16 38.88
C TRP A 273 16.85 7.65 39.29
N ILE A 274 17.40 6.69 38.54
CA ILE A 274 18.68 6.08 38.83
C ILE A 274 19.71 6.74 37.92
N PRO A 275 20.74 7.40 38.48
CA PRO A 275 21.78 8.01 37.68
C PRO A 275 22.67 6.96 37.03
N ASP A 276 23.12 7.23 35.81
CA ASP A 276 24.18 6.47 35.18
C ASP A 276 25.50 7.16 35.53
N PRO A 277 26.53 6.43 36.01
CA PRO A 277 27.85 7.01 36.30
C PRO A 277 28.60 7.29 35.00
N ALA A 278 29.33 8.40 34.98
CA ALA A 278 30.35 8.67 33.98
C ALA A 278 31.75 8.52 34.58
N LEU A 279 32.56 7.71 33.92
CA LEU A 279 33.97 7.57 34.27
C LEU A 279 34.75 8.61 33.50
N MET A 280 35.63 9.36 34.20
CA MET A 280 36.50 10.37 33.62
C MET A 280 37.95 10.04 33.95
N VAL A 281 38.78 10.13 32.93
CA VAL A 281 40.23 10.14 33.10
C VAL A 281 40.76 11.46 32.53
N LYS A 282 41.55 12.16 33.32
CA LYS A 282 42.07 13.49 32.98
C LYS A 282 43.58 13.50 33.16
N GLY A 283 44.29 13.88 32.13
CA GLY A 283 45.72 14.18 32.20
C GLY A 283 45.96 15.68 32.20
N GLN A 284 46.77 16.18 33.10
CA GLN A 284 47.15 17.59 33.19
C GLN A 284 48.66 17.73 33.11
N ARG A 285 49.12 18.72 32.37
CA ARG A 285 50.53 19.13 32.30
C ARG A 285 50.66 20.60 32.70
N TYR A 286 51.44 20.85 33.72
CA TYR A 286 51.71 22.17 34.23
C TYR A 286 53.05 22.63 33.70
N ASN A 287 53.14 23.80 33.06
CA ASN A 287 54.33 24.35 32.46
C ASN A 287 55.01 25.50 33.30
N ASP A 288 54.43 25.80 34.47
CA ASP A 288 54.85 26.91 35.33
C ASP A 288 55.90 26.54 36.36
N ALA A 289 56.17 25.27 36.56
CA ALA A 289 57.21 24.82 37.50
C ALA A 289 58.58 24.69 36.80
N ALA A 290 59.65 24.81 37.55
CA ALA A 290 61.04 24.62 37.05
C ALA A 290 61.21 23.22 36.38
N GLU A 291 60.33 22.29 36.68
CA GLU A 291 60.18 21.00 36.03
C GLU A 291 58.72 20.80 35.62
N ALA A 292 58.45 20.36 34.37
CA ALA A 292 57.11 20.07 33.89
C ALA A 292 56.54 18.90 34.70
N MET A 293 55.50 19.15 35.50
CA MET A 293 54.82 18.14 36.29
C MET A 293 53.62 17.65 35.46
N SER A 294 53.38 16.31 35.39
CA SER A 294 52.21 15.67 34.79
C SER A 294 51.38 14.94 35.86
N GLU A 295 50.13 15.23 35.94
CA GLU A 295 49.18 14.57 36.83
C GLU A 295 48.12 13.80 36.04
N PHE A 296 47.68 12.66 36.58
CA PHE A 296 46.57 11.87 36.06
C PHE A 296 45.51 11.74 37.13
N ASP A 297 44.33 12.24 36.84
CA ASP A 297 43.14 12.13 37.69
C ASP A 297 42.18 11.10 37.11
N ALA A 298 41.65 10.23 37.96
CA ALA A 298 40.51 9.38 37.63
C ALA A 298 39.33 9.77 38.51
N GLY A 299 38.20 9.99 37.90
CA GLY A 299 37.00 10.44 38.60
C GLY A 299 35.76 9.73 38.15
N VAL A 300 34.73 9.75 39.00
CA VAL A 300 33.39 9.31 38.70
C VAL A 300 32.45 10.47 38.93
N SER A 301 31.63 10.77 37.93
CA SER A 301 30.54 11.77 38.04
C SER A 301 29.20 11.13 37.82
N PHE A 302 28.16 11.67 38.44
CA PHE A 302 26.78 11.24 38.21
C PHE A 302 25.81 12.39 38.45
N THR A 303 24.67 12.36 37.72
CA THR A 303 23.56 13.30 37.95
C THR A 303 22.79 12.95 39.21
N VAL A 304 22.24 13.94 39.92
CA VAL A 304 21.46 13.75 41.15
C VAL A 304 19.97 14.02 40.87
N PRO A 305 19.18 13.00 40.42
CA PRO A 305 17.82 13.19 39.97
C PRO A 305 16.85 13.57 41.10
N TRP A 306 17.12 13.15 42.34
CA TRP A 306 16.22 13.39 43.49
C TRP A 306 16.21 14.83 44.02
N VAL A 307 17.05 15.71 43.48
CA VAL A 307 16.97 17.18 43.72
C VAL A 307 15.71 17.76 43.06
N ASN A 308 15.21 17.14 42.00
CA ASN A 308 14.05 17.63 41.25
C ASN A 308 12.95 16.57 41.09
N PRO A 309 12.34 16.10 42.19
CA PRO A 309 11.43 14.94 42.21
C PRO A 309 10.17 15.16 41.35
N SER A 310 9.68 16.40 41.27
CA SER A 310 8.49 16.74 40.48
C SER A 310 8.70 16.48 38.99
N LYS A 311 9.88 16.75 38.43
CA LYS A 311 10.23 16.50 37.03
C LYS A 311 10.08 15.01 36.68
N TYR A 312 10.69 14.14 37.48
CA TYR A 312 10.71 12.70 37.22
C TYR A 312 9.33 12.05 37.44
N SER A 313 8.63 12.47 38.50
CA SER A 313 7.27 11.99 38.73
C SER A 313 6.28 12.44 37.67
N ALA A 314 6.44 13.64 37.11
CA ALA A 314 5.67 14.11 35.97
C ALA A 314 5.96 13.29 34.71
N GLY A 315 7.24 13.00 34.39
CA GLY A 315 7.62 12.18 33.27
C GLY A 315 7.07 10.73 33.35
N ILE A 316 7.01 10.16 34.56
CA ILE A 316 6.37 8.84 34.74
C ILE A 316 4.85 8.91 34.51
N ARG A 317 4.17 9.97 35.00
CA ARG A 317 2.73 10.16 34.76
C ARG A 317 2.42 10.36 33.28
N GLU A 318 3.23 11.18 32.61
CA GLU A 318 3.15 11.36 31.15
C GLU A 318 3.26 10.01 30.40
N ALA A 319 4.32 9.24 30.68
CA ALA A 319 4.53 7.95 30.03
C ALA A 319 3.41 6.95 30.33
N ARG A 320 2.80 6.96 31.55
CA ARG A 320 1.60 6.15 31.85
C ARG A 320 0.39 6.58 31.04
N SER A 321 0.18 7.90 30.86
CA SER A 321 -0.90 8.42 30.03
C SER A 321 -0.72 8.04 28.57
N ASN A 322 0.51 8.03 28.06
CA ASN A 322 0.82 7.59 26.71
C ASN A 322 0.53 6.10 26.50
N VAL A 323 0.84 5.23 27.47
CA VAL A 323 0.44 3.81 27.44
C VAL A 323 -1.09 3.68 27.40
N ALA A 324 -1.80 4.38 28.26
CA ALA A 324 -3.27 4.33 28.28
C ALA A 324 -3.87 4.86 26.95
N ALA A 325 -3.29 5.91 26.38
CA ALA A 325 -3.70 6.41 25.06
C ALA A 325 -3.44 5.40 23.94
N ALA A 326 -2.32 4.67 23.99
CA ALA A 326 -2.01 3.61 23.03
C ALA A 326 -2.97 2.41 23.14
N ASP A 327 -3.37 2.02 24.37
CA ASP A 327 -4.38 0.97 24.60
C ASP A 327 -5.74 1.37 23.99
N GLN A 328 -6.20 2.61 24.17
CA GLN A 328 -7.42 3.12 23.53
C GLN A 328 -7.26 3.22 22.01
N GLY A 329 -6.05 3.50 21.54
CA GLY A 329 -5.71 3.46 20.12
C GLY A 329 -5.91 2.08 19.50
N LEU A 330 -5.46 1.02 20.18
CA LEU A 330 -5.68 -0.37 19.72
C LEU A 330 -7.17 -0.71 19.64
N GLU A 331 -7.95 -0.33 20.65
CA GLU A 331 -9.40 -0.59 20.65
C GLU A 331 -10.10 0.13 19.48
N ARG A 332 -9.70 1.37 19.20
CA ARG A 332 -10.20 2.12 18.04
C ARG A 332 -9.86 1.42 16.73
N GLU A 333 -8.61 1.00 16.53
CA GLU A 333 -8.19 0.31 15.30
C GLU A 333 -8.90 -1.03 15.11
N GLN A 334 -9.14 -1.78 16.19
CA GLN A 334 -9.90 -3.03 16.13
C GLN A 334 -11.36 -2.81 15.70
N ARG A 335 -12.00 -1.77 16.22
CA ARG A 335 -13.39 -1.42 15.84
C ARG A 335 -13.46 -0.96 14.40
N GLU A 336 -12.51 -0.13 13.97
CA GLU A 336 -12.43 0.34 12.60
C GLU A 336 -12.15 -0.79 11.61
N ALA A 337 -11.26 -1.71 11.94
CA ALA A 337 -11.00 -2.91 11.14
C ALA A 337 -12.27 -3.75 10.92
N LEU A 338 -13.08 -3.95 11.97
CA LEU A 338 -14.33 -4.70 11.86
C LEU A 338 -15.41 -3.92 11.09
N ARG A 339 -15.44 -2.59 11.22
CA ARG A 339 -16.33 -1.73 10.43
C ARG A 339 -16.02 -1.84 8.94
N LEU A 340 -14.74 -1.68 8.57
CA LEU A 340 -14.30 -1.80 7.18
C LEU A 340 -14.56 -3.18 6.59
N LEU A 341 -14.33 -4.24 7.38
CA LEU A 341 -14.67 -5.61 6.95
C LEU A 341 -16.16 -5.75 6.66
N ARG A 342 -17.02 -5.23 7.54
CA ARG A 342 -18.47 -5.28 7.34
C ARG A 342 -18.89 -4.52 6.09
N ASP A 343 -18.36 -3.31 5.91
CA ASP A 343 -18.66 -2.48 4.75
C ASP A 343 -18.24 -3.19 3.44
N GLN A 344 -17.05 -3.81 3.45
CA GLN A 344 -16.56 -4.54 2.28
C GLN A 344 -17.38 -5.79 1.95
N LEU A 345 -17.78 -6.55 2.96
CA LEU A 345 -18.65 -7.71 2.76
C LEU A 345 -20.03 -7.29 2.24
N ALA A 346 -20.60 -6.19 2.74
CA ALA A 346 -21.87 -5.66 2.25
C ALA A 346 -21.78 -5.19 0.78
N LYS A 347 -20.65 -4.54 0.39
CA LYS A 347 -20.40 -4.19 -1.01
C LYS A 347 -20.37 -5.42 -1.90
N ILE A 348 -19.64 -6.46 -1.49
CA ILE A 348 -19.53 -7.72 -2.25
C ILE A 348 -20.92 -8.35 -2.42
N GLU A 349 -21.71 -8.46 -1.36
CA GLU A 349 -23.06 -9.01 -1.40
C GLU A 349 -23.97 -8.20 -2.34
N THR A 350 -23.92 -6.87 -2.24
CA THR A 350 -24.72 -5.98 -3.11
C THR A 350 -24.34 -6.14 -4.58
N PHE A 351 -23.04 -6.10 -4.91
CA PHE A 351 -22.60 -6.23 -6.28
C PHE A 351 -22.82 -7.65 -6.83
N HIS A 352 -22.66 -8.68 -6.01
CA HIS A 352 -23.03 -10.04 -6.39
C HIS A 352 -24.51 -10.15 -6.80
N HIS A 353 -25.40 -9.60 -5.99
CA HIS A 353 -26.84 -9.55 -6.32
C HIS A 353 -27.11 -8.81 -7.65
N HIS A 354 -26.41 -7.69 -7.89
CA HIS A 354 -26.54 -6.97 -9.16
C HIS A 354 -26.02 -7.82 -10.33
N VAL A 355 -24.89 -8.50 -10.19
CA VAL A 355 -24.36 -9.38 -11.24
C VAL A 355 -25.36 -10.48 -11.59
N GLU A 356 -25.97 -11.14 -10.60
CA GLU A 356 -27.03 -12.15 -10.83
C GLU A 356 -28.26 -11.52 -11.48
N LEU A 357 -28.73 -10.36 -11.00
CA LEU A 357 -29.92 -9.70 -11.55
C LEU A 357 -29.73 -9.31 -13.02
N PHE A 358 -28.60 -8.68 -13.34
CA PHE A 358 -28.33 -8.24 -14.72
C PHE A 358 -27.98 -9.41 -15.63
N GLY A 359 -27.14 -10.36 -15.19
CA GLY A 359 -26.71 -11.50 -15.99
C GLY A 359 -27.84 -12.48 -16.27
N ASP A 360 -28.62 -12.84 -15.26
CA ASP A 360 -29.63 -13.92 -15.38
C ASP A 360 -31.02 -13.43 -15.82
N LYS A 361 -31.32 -12.14 -15.61
CA LYS A 361 -32.68 -11.64 -15.86
C LYS A 361 -32.73 -10.45 -16.81
N LEU A 362 -32.12 -9.30 -16.45
CA LEU A 362 -32.36 -8.04 -17.16
C LEU A 362 -31.79 -8.05 -18.57
N VAL A 363 -30.55 -8.47 -18.76
CA VAL A 363 -29.95 -8.54 -20.11
C VAL A 363 -30.66 -9.56 -21.01
N PRO A 364 -30.91 -10.81 -20.59
CA PRO A 364 -31.68 -11.76 -21.41
C PRO A 364 -33.10 -11.28 -21.75
N GLN A 365 -33.80 -10.65 -20.80
CA GLN A 365 -35.15 -10.11 -21.05
C GLN A 365 -35.11 -8.93 -22.03
N ALA A 366 -34.15 -8.03 -21.89
CA ALA A 366 -33.97 -6.91 -22.81
C ALA A 366 -33.60 -7.38 -24.22
N GLN A 367 -32.78 -8.42 -24.34
CA GLN A 367 -32.45 -9.04 -25.62
C GLN A 367 -33.72 -9.63 -26.30
N GLN A 368 -34.51 -10.36 -25.54
CA GLN A 368 -35.78 -10.91 -26.05
C GLN A 368 -36.77 -9.79 -26.45
N ALA A 369 -36.88 -8.74 -25.64
CA ALA A 369 -37.73 -7.59 -25.94
C ALA A 369 -37.27 -6.88 -27.21
N PHE A 370 -35.98 -6.66 -27.39
CA PHE A 370 -35.41 -6.06 -28.58
C PHE A 370 -35.75 -6.89 -29.84
N GLU A 371 -35.50 -8.20 -29.83
CA GLU A 371 -35.78 -9.06 -30.97
C GLU A 371 -37.29 -9.13 -31.29
N ALA A 372 -38.15 -9.26 -30.27
CA ALA A 372 -39.58 -9.27 -30.45
C ALA A 372 -40.10 -7.95 -31.03
N THR A 373 -39.57 -6.82 -30.55
CA THR A 373 -39.98 -5.49 -31.06
C THR A 373 -39.49 -5.27 -32.47
N ARG A 374 -38.25 -5.71 -32.82
CA ARG A 374 -37.72 -5.68 -34.17
C ARG A 374 -38.62 -6.41 -35.16
N LEU A 375 -38.99 -7.67 -34.87
CA LEU A 375 -39.91 -8.47 -35.71
C LEU A 375 -41.30 -7.85 -35.81
N SER A 376 -41.80 -7.26 -34.74
CA SER A 376 -43.08 -6.54 -34.73
C SER A 376 -43.05 -5.28 -35.58
N TYR A 377 -41.93 -4.53 -35.56
CA TYR A 377 -41.72 -3.36 -36.42
C TYR A 377 -41.62 -3.76 -37.89
N GLU A 378 -40.88 -4.81 -38.22
CA GLU A 378 -40.78 -5.34 -39.59
C GLU A 378 -42.14 -5.75 -40.15
N SER A 379 -43.04 -6.31 -39.31
CA SER A 379 -44.39 -6.68 -39.67
C SER A 379 -45.43 -5.54 -39.58
N GLY A 380 -45.03 -4.33 -39.23
CA GLY A 380 -45.89 -3.14 -39.12
C GLY A 380 -46.78 -3.12 -37.87
N LYS A 381 -46.53 -3.95 -36.86
CA LYS A 381 -47.29 -4.05 -35.60
C LYS A 381 -46.72 -3.20 -34.46
N ALA A 382 -45.45 -2.79 -34.53
CA ALA A 382 -44.79 -1.89 -33.57
C ALA A 382 -44.33 -0.62 -34.27
N THR A 383 -44.16 0.44 -33.47
CA THR A 383 -43.64 1.71 -33.97
C THR A 383 -42.09 1.73 -33.97
N PHE A 384 -41.51 2.64 -34.75
CA PHE A 384 -40.06 2.89 -34.71
C PHE A 384 -39.58 3.25 -33.31
N LEU A 385 -40.39 4.04 -32.56
CA LEU A 385 -40.03 4.47 -31.19
C LEU A 385 -39.96 3.29 -30.21
N ASP A 386 -40.85 2.27 -30.41
CA ASP A 386 -40.79 1.06 -29.58
C ASP A 386 -39.49 0.30 -29.83
N TRP A 387 -39.07 0.17 -31.10
CA TRP A 387 -37.87 -0.55 -31.48
C TRP A 387 -36.60 0.14 -30.99
N ILE A 388 -36.45 1.47 -31.22
CA ILE A 388 -35.27 2.23 -30.76
C ILE A 388 -35.20 2.29 -29.23
N SER A 389 -36.34 2.32 -28.54
CA SER A 389 -36.38 2.26 -27.07
C SER A 389 -35.91 0.91 -26.53
N ALA A 390 -36.32 -0.19 -27.16
CA ALA A 390 -35.85 -1.53 -26.81
C ALA A 390 -34.33 -1.67 -27.05
N GLN A 391 -33.82 -1.11 -28.16
CA GLN A 391 -32.35 -1.07 -28.42
C GLN A 391 -31.57 -0.27 -27.35
N ARG A 392 -32.09 0.89 -26.93
CA ARG A 392 -31.47 1.70 -25.89
C ARG A 392 -31.44 0.95 -24.55
N ASN A 393 -32.55 0.31 -24.17
CA ASN A 393 -32.65 -0.45 -22.94
C ASN A 393 -31.67 -1.64 -22.92
N LEU A 394 -31.57 -2.39 -24.03
CA LEU A 394 -30.64 -3.50 -24.15
C LEU A 394 -29.19 -3.02 -23.96
N ARG A 395 -28.80 -1.98 -24.69
CA ARG A 395 -27.47 -1.39 -24.58
C ARG A 395 -27.14 -0.95 -23.14
N ASP A 396 -28.09 -0.25 -22.51
CA ASP A 396 -27.89 0.28 -21.17
C ASP A 396 -27.75 -0.86 -20.15
N PHE A 397 -28.53 -1.93 -20.28
CA PHE A 397 -28.42 -3.09 -19.39
C PHE A 397 -27.14 -3.91 -19.64
N GLU A 398 -26.68 -4.08 -20.88
CA GLU A 398 -25.41 -4.71 -21.19
C GLU A 398 -24.23 -3.92 -20.56
N ALA A 399 -24.22 -2.60 -20.72
CA ALA A 399 -23.18 -1.72 -20.16
C ALA A 399 -23.19 -1.76 -18.63
N MET A 400 -24.36 -1.61 -17.99
CA MET A 400 -24.52 -1.67 -16.53
C MET A 400 -24.16 -3.04 -15.96
N GLY A 401 -24.52 -4.12 -16.65
CA GLY A 401 -24.18 -5.48 -16.22
C GLY A 401 -22.67 -5.70 -16.15
N ARG A 402 -21.91 -5.19 -17.13
CA ARG A 402 -20.43 -5.24 -17.12
C ARG A 402 -19.83 -4.36 -16.05
N GLU A 403 -20.37 -3.17 -15.82
CA GLU A 403 -19.94 -2.29 -14.74
C GLU A 403 -20.14 -2.93 -13.36
N HIS A 404 -21.30 -3.56 -13.11
CA HIS A 404 -21.55 -4.27 -11.86
C HIS A 404 -20.62 -5.47 -11.65
N LEU A 405 -20.31 -6.23 -12.70
CA LEU A 405 -19.33 -7.31 -12.65
C LEU A 405 -17.94 -6.76 -12.28
N THR A 406 -17.54 -5.65 -12.86
CA THR A 406 -16.28 -4.97 -12.53
C THR A 406 -16.24 -4.54 -11.08
N HIS A 407 -17.28 -3.87 -10.58
CA HIS A 407 -17.37 -3.46 -9.19
C HIS A 407 -17.33 -4.65 -8.22
N TYR A 408 -17.97 -5.77 -8.58
CA TYR A 408 -17.88 -7.01 -7.81
C TYR A 408 -16.45 -7.54 -7.71
N GLN A 409 -15.74 -7.63 -8.84
CA GLN A 409 -14.36 -8.08 -8.89
C GLN A 409 -13.40 -7.13 -8.12
N MET A 410 -13.60 -5.82 -8.24
CA MET A 410 -12.86 -4.81 -7.50
C MET A 410 -13.09 -4.94 -5.98
N ALA A 411 -14.33 -5.13 -5.56
CA ALA A 411 -14.66 -5.32 -4.15
C ALA A 411 -13.99 -6.58 -3.56
N ILE A 412 -13.89 -7.65 -4.34
CA ILE A 412 -13.14 -8.85 -3.92
C ILE A 412 -11.65 -8.56 -3.82
N ALA A 413 -11.07 -7.83 -4.78
CA ALA A 413 -9.65 -7.47 -4.77
C ALA A 413 -9.27 -6.60 -3.56
N GLU A 414 -10.18 -5.69 -3.15
CA GLU A 414 -10.01 -4.84 -1.97
C GLU A 414 -10.13 -5.61 -0.64
N LEU A 415 -10.87 -6.72 -0.61
CA LEU A 415 -11.12 -7.50 0.61
C LEU A 415 -9.82 -8.00 1.26
N GLU A 416 -8.81 -8.37 0.47
CA GLU A 416 -7.50 -8.80 0.98
C GLU A 416 -6.78 -7.68 1.75
N ALA A 417 -6.81 -6.46 1.26
CA ALA A 417 -6.24 -5.31 1.96
C ALA A 417 -6.99 -5.04 3.28
N VAL A 418 -8.32 -5.16 3.27
CA VAL A 418 -9.15 -4.99 4.48
C VAL A 418 -8.86 -6.06 5.53
N ILE A 419 -8.68 -7.32 5.13
CA ILE A 419 -8.38 -8.44 6.05
C ILE A 419 -6.90 -8.42 6.48
N GLY A 420 -6.01 -7.83 5.67
CA GLY A 420 -4.57 -7.80 5.93
C GLY A 420 -3.88 -9.13 5.62
N SER A 421 -4.46 -9.96 4.78
CA SER A 421 -3.91 -11.28 4.42
C SER A 421 -4.37 -11.69 3.02
N ASP A 422 -3.49 -12.38 2.31
CA ASP A 422 -3.87 -13.10 1.09
C ASP A 422 -4.86 -14.22 1.47
N ILE A 423 -6.09 -14.08 1.02
CA ILE A 423 -7.20 -14.97 1.35
C ILE A 423 -7.13 -16.23 0.50
N TYR A 424 -6.57 -16.15 -0.68
CA TYR A 424 -6.49 -17.26 -1.63
C TYR A 424 -5.44 -18.30 -1.22
N SER A 425 -4.39 -17.88 -0.51
CA SER A 425 -3.39 -18.80 0.06
C SER A 425 -3.87 -19.50 1.34
N ALA A 426 -4.93 -19.00 1.98
CA ALA A 426 -5.46 -19.51 3.23
C ALA A 426 -6.64 -20.48 3.05
N ALA A 427 -7.19 -20.61 1.85
CA ALA A 427 -8.16 -21.65 1.53
C ALA A 427 -7.45 -23.01 1.58
N PRO A 428 -7.94 -24.00 2.36
CA PRO A 428 -7.43 -25.35 2.27
C PRO A 428 -7.63 -25.81 0.83
N ALA A 429 -6.58 -26.39 0.23
CA ALA A 429 -6.68 -27.04 -1.06
C ALA A 429 -7.97 -27.89 -1.04
N SER A 430 -8.92 -27.55 -1.90
CA SER A 430 -10.14 -28.32 -2.05
C SER A 430 -9.72 -29.76 -2.25
N SER A 431 -10.21 -30.65 -1.38
CA SER A 431 -10.04 -32.09 -1.48
C SER A 431 -10.76 -32.56 -2.74
N GLU A 432 -10.13 -32.34 -3.91
CA GLU A 432 -10.45 -33.06 -5.11
C GLU A 432 -10.07 -34.52 -4.87
N GLY A 433 -11.05 -35.38 -4.92
CA GLY A 433 -10.82 -36.79 -5.11
C GLY A 433 -11.05 -37.68 -3.88
N ARG A 434 -12.27 -37.76 -3.40
CA ARG A 434 -12.77 -39.02 -2.82
C ARG A 434 -14.04 -39.45 -3.53
N LYS A 435 -13.92 -39.82 -4.82
CA LYS A 435 -14.77 -40.87 -5.38
C LYS A 435 -14.10 -42.18 -5.03
N SER A 436 -14.60 -42.82 -4.00
CA SER A 436 -14.36 -44.23 -3.74
C SER A 436 -15.60 -45.00 -4.19
N HIS A 437 -15.33 -46.01 -4.88
CA HIS A 437 -16.09 -47.19 -5.25
C HIS A 437 -17.30 -47.53 -4.38
#